data_d336786fcbd958300108d3dcfe774479
#
_entry.id   d336786fcbd958300108d3dcfe774479
#
_cell.length_a   1.000
_cell.length_b   1.000
_cell.length_c   1.000
_cell.angle_alpha   90.00
_cell.angle_beta   90.00
_cell.angle_gamma   90.00
#
_symmetry.space_group_name_H-M   'P 1'
#
loop_
_entity.id
_entity.type
_entity.pdbx_description
1 polymer ?
#
loop_
_entity_poly.entity_id
_entity_poly.type
_entity_poly.pdbx_seq_one_letter_code
_entity_poly.pdbx_strand_id
1 'polypeptide(L)'
;MHFASQKREPQGGVMIKVGIIGATGYAGNELVRLLLGHKDAEIVWLGSRSYIDQNYSDVYRNMFKLVDAKCMDDNMEQLANEVDVIFTATPQGLCASLVNDEILSKTKIIDLSADFRLKDVNVYEQWYKLEHKAPQYINEAVYGLCEIKRYKNYC
;
A
#
# COMPACT_ATOMS: atom_id res chain seq x y z
N MET A 1 3.99 6.41 18.63
CA MET A 1 5.17 5.64 18.18
C MET A 1 5.90 6.45 17.14
N HIS A 2 7.21 6.63 17.29
CA HIS A 2 7.98 7.44 16.35
C HIS A 2 8.81 6.49 15.49
N PHE A 3 8.66 6.60 14.19
CA PHE A 3 9.67 6.06 13.28
C PHE A 3 10.98 6.83 13.55
N ALA A 4 12.06 6.11 13.86
CA ALA A 4 13.39 6.71 14.03
C ALA A 4 13.99 7.08 12.66
N SER A 5 13.22 7.70 11.79
CA SER A 5 13.81 8.41 10.65
C SER A 5 14.33 9.74 11.17
N GLN A 6 15.55 10.08 10.85
CA GLN A 6 15.98 11.48 10.92
C GLN A 6 14.86 12.30 10.28
N LYS A 7 14.21 13.19 11.08
CA LYS A 7 13.16 14.07 10.56
C LYS A 7 13.76 14.84 9.38
N ARG A 8 13.45 14.36 8.18
CA ARG A 8 13.78 15.08 6.96
C ARG A 8 12.66 16.08 6.75
N GLU A 9 12.98 17.35 6.73
CA GLU A 9 12.00 18.36 6.36
C GLU A 9 11.61 18.16 4.89
N PRO A 10 10.31 18.14 4.57
CA PRO A 10 9.86 17.95 3.20
C PRO A 10 10.32 19.12 2.33
N GLN A 11 10.82 18.84 1.15
CA GLN A 11 11.23 19.88 0.18
C GLN A 11 10.05 20.68 -0.42
N GLY A 12 8.81 20.33 -0.06
CA GLY A 12 7.58 20.95 -0.55
C GLY A 12 6.53 21.27 0.53
N GLY A 13 6.83 21.12 1.82
CA GLY A 13 5.98 21.57 2.92
C GLY A 13 5.06 20.53 3.56
N VAL A 14 4.65 19.44 2.90
CA VAL A 14 3.74 18.43 3.46
C VAL A 14 4.30 17.03 3.24
N MET A 15 4.46 16.26 4.33
CA MET A 15 4.81 14.83 4.25
C MET A 15 3.59 14.01 3.88
N ILE A 16 3.72 13.18 2.86
CA ILE A 16 2.68 12.22 2.45
C ILE A 16 2.74 11.03 3.42
N LYS A 17 1.66 10.80 4.14
CA LYS A 17 1.53 9.66 5.04
C LYS A 17 1.17 8.41 4.26
N VAL A 18 1.95 7.36 4.46
CA VAL A 18 1.82 6.10 3.71
C VAL A 18 1.51 4.95 4.65
N GLY A 19 0.49 4.17 4.28
CA GLY A 19 0.22 2.87 4.87
C GLY A 19 0.55 1.75 3.88
N ILE A 20 1.04 0.63 4.39
CA ILE A 20 1.37 -0.54 3.57
C ILE A 20 0.66 -1.75 4.14
N ILE A 21 -0.26 -2.34 3.39
CA ILE A 21 -0.88 -3.64 3.70
C ILE A 21 -0.05 -4.73 3.04
N GLY A 22 0.32 -5.77 3.80
CA GLY A 22 1.25 -6.79 3.35
C GLY A 22 2.73 -6.38 3.45
N ALA A 23 3.06 -5.49 4.40
CA ALA A 23 4.40 -4.94 4.61
C ALA A 23 5.49 -6.00 4.85
N THR A 24 5.11 -7.18 5.35
CA THR A 24 6.03 -8.29 5.62
C THR A 24 6.16 -9.31 4.49
N GLY A 25 5.51 -9.10 3.35
CA GLY A 25 5.78 -9.82 2.11
C GLY A 25 7.04 -9.31 1.41
N TYR A 26 7.54 -10.02 0.39
CA TYR A 26 8.74 -9.59 -0.36
C TYR A 26 8.55 -8.21 -1.01
N ALA A 27 7.44 -8.00 -1.71
CA ALA A 27 7.13 -6.72 -2.33
C ALA A 27 6.91 -5.61 -1.30
N GLY A 28 6.22 -5.91 -0.19
CA GLY A 28 6.00 -4.98 0.91
C GLY A 28 7.29 -4.55 1.59
N ASN A 29 8.20 -5.48 1.87
CA ASN A 29 9.50 -5.16 2.48
C ASN A 29 10.38 -4.30 1.55
N GLU A 30 10.36 -4.58 0.26
CA GLU A 30 11.09 -3.74 -0.71
C GLU A 30 10.48 -2.33 -0.79
N LEU A 31 9.15 -2.21 -0.73
CA LEU A 31 8.47 -0.93 -0.68
C LEU A 31 8.84 -0.15 0.59
N VAL A 32 8.87 -0.81 1.76
CA VAL A 32 9.36 -0.19 3.01
C VAL A 32 10.78 0.35 2.82
N ARG A 33 11.69 -0.45 2.26
CA ARG A 33 13.07 -0.04 1.99
C ARG A 33 13.15 1.20 1.10
N LEU A 34 12.36 1.26 0.04
CA LEU A 34 12.32 2.40 -0.88
C LEU A 34 11.75 3.66 -0.22
N LEU A 35 10.66 3.51 0.50
CA LEU A 35 9.98 4.64 1.17
C LEU A 35 10.79 5.23 2.32
N LEU A 36 11.58 4.42 3.03
CA LEU A 36 12.52 4.94 4.04
C LEU A 36 13.53 5.95 3.46
N GLY A 37 13.85 5.83 2.18
CA GLY A 37 14.70 6.78 1.45
C GLY A 37 13.97 7.95 0.83
N HIS A 38 12.64 7.94 0.80
CA HIS A 38 11.84 8.98 0.15
C HIS A 38 11.76 10.23 1.01
N LYS A 39 11.97 11.41 0.41
CA LYS A 39 12.07 12.68 1.19
C LYS A 39 10.73 13.33 1.51
N ASP A 40 9.70 12.99 0.78
CA ASP A 40 8.37 13.59 0.90
C ASP A 40 7.31 12.57 1.38
N ALA A 41 7.73 11.39 1.85
CA ALA A 41 6.83 10.35 2.34
C ALA A 41 7.26 9.81 3.71
N GLU A 42 6.28 9.53 4.56
CA GLU A 42 6.44 8.93 5.87
C GLU A 42 5.58 7.67 5.98
N ILE A 43 6.20 6.55 6.34
CA ILE A 43 5.46 5.32 6.61
C ILE A 43 4.88 5.42 8.02
N VAL A 44 3.55 5.36 8.14
CA VAL A 44 2.86 5.43 9.44
C VAL A 44 2.15 4.12 9.81
N TRP A 45 2.00 3.20 8.86
CA TRP A 45 1.32 1.93 9.07
C TRP A 45 2.02 0.79 8.31
N LEU A 46 2.33 -0.29 9.03
CA LEU A 46 2.94 -1.51 8.50
C LEU A 46 1.99 -2.70 8.76
N GLY A 47 1.04 -2.90 7.85
CA GLY A 47 0.03 -3.97 7.95
C GLY A 47 0.62 -5.35 7.68
N SER A 48 0.36 -6.29 8.59
CA SER A 48 0.76 -7.69 8.45
C SER A 48 -0.14 -8.61 9.27
N ARG A 49 -0.80 -9.57 8.63
CA ARG A 49 -1.65 -10.55 9.34
C ARG A 49 -0.87 -11.52 10.22
N SER A 50 0.35 -11.85 9.82
CA SER A 50 1.15 -12.90 10.47
C SER A 50 1.97 -12.39 11.66
N TYR A 51 2.19 -11.08 11.75
CA TYR A 51 3.14 -10.50 12.70
C TYR A 51 2.57 -9.31 13.47
N ILE A 52 1.24 -9.28 13.68
CA ILE A 52 0.57 -8.22 14.46
C ILE A 52 1.27 -8.07 15.83
N ASP A 53 1.50 -6.82 16.25
CA ASP A 53 2.18 -6.43 17.49
C ASP A 53 3.68 -6.80 17.59
N GLN A 54 4.25 -7.48 16.63
CA GLN A 54 5.70 -7.73 16.59
C GLN A 54 6.44 -6.53 15.99
N ASN A 55 7.65 -6.28 16.47
CA ASN A 55 8.48 -5.25 15.85
C ASN A 55 8.85 -5.65 14.41
N TYR A 56 8.73 -4.73 13.49
CA TYR A 56 9.09 -4.98 12.10
C TYR A 56 10.55 -5.40 11.93
N SER A 57 11.45 -4.82 12.73
CA SER A 57 12.87 -5.17 12.76
C SER A 57 13.19 -6.57 13.29
N ASP A 58 12.25 -7.20 14.01
CA ASP A 58 12.40 -8.60 14.44
C ASP A 58 12.08 -9.56 13.30
N VAL A 59 11.15 -9.18 12.42
CA VAL A 59 10.82 -9.91 11.19
C VAL A 59 11.92 -9.74 10.15
N TYR A 60 12.42 -8.52 9.99
CA TYR A 60 13.46 -8.15 9.03
C TYR A 60 14.66 -7.51 9.73
N ARG A 61 15.64 -8.32 10.11
CA ARG A 61 16.83 -7.86 10.88
C ARG A 61 17.66 -6.78 10.18
N ASN A 62 17.64 -6.73 8.86
CA ASN A 62 18.28 -5.66 8.09
C ASN A 62 17.62 -4.29 8.28
N MET A 63 16.40 -4.24 8.83
CA MET A 63 15.69 -3.03 9.20
C MET A 63 15.94 -2.57 10.65
N PHE A 64 16.81 -3.26 11.38
CA PHE A 64 17.19 -2.90 12.75
C PHE A 64 17.74 -1.47 12.80
N LYS A 65 17.25 -0.66 13.72
CA LYS A 65 17.51 0.79 13.86
C LYS A 65 17.03 1.67 12.70
N LEU A 66 16.47 1.10 11.61
CA LEU A 66 15.87 1.86 10.51
C LEU A 66 14.38 1.98 10.69
N VAL A 67 13.72 0.93 11.17
CA VAL A 67 12.28 0.88 11.42
C VAL A 67 12.05 0.47 12.88
N ASP A 68 11.65 1.41 13.70
CA ASP A 68 11.23 1.19 15.09
C ASP A 68 9.71 1.31 15.18
N ALA A 69 9.03 0.34 14.57
CA ALA A 69 7.57 0.27 14.55
C ALA A 69 7.10 -1.17 14.62
N LYS A 70 5.93 -1.36 15.22
CA LYS A 70 5.24 -2.64 15.25
C LYS A 70 4.42 -2.86 13.98
N CYS A 71 4.31 -4.13 13.59
CA CYS A 71 3.33 -4.52 12.59
C CYS A 71 1.91 -4.35 13.15
N MET A 72 1.04 -3.87 12.31
CA MET A 72 -0.37 -3.63 12.60
C MET A 72 -1.23 -4.61 11.80
N ASP A 73 -2.52 -4.63 12.05
CA ASP A 73 -3.46 -5.41 11.25
C ASP A 73 -3.70 -4.80 9.85
N ASP A 74 -4.60 -5.42 9.09
CA ASP A 74 -5.00 -4.97 7.75
C ASP A 74 -6.32 -4.18 7.78
N ASN A 75 -6.63 -3.47 8.88
CA ASN A 75 -7.85 -2.67 8.98
C ASN A 75 -7.80 -1.45 8.07
N MET A 76 -8.25 -1.64 6.83
CA MET A 76 -8.16 -0.63 5.79
C MET A 76 -9.07 0.58 6.07
N GLU A 77 -10.19 0.40 6.76
CA GLU A 77 -11.10 1.49 7.13
C GLU A 77 -10.46 2.43 8.15
N GLN A 78 -9.80 1.88 9.17
CA GLN A 78 -9.03 2.67 10.12
C GLN A 78 -7.87 3.36 9.42
N LEU A 79 -7.11 2.62 8.64
CA LEU A 79 -5.95 3.11 7.92
C LEU A 79 -6.29 4.28 6.98
N ALA A 80 -7.42 4.22 6.28
CA ALA A 80 -7.87 5.28 5.37
C ALA A 80 -8.13 6.62 6.08
N ASN A 81 -8.34 6.63 7.39
CA ASN A 81 -8.47 7.87 8.15
C ASN A 81 -7.13 8.46 8.61
N GLU A 82 -6.05 7.70 8.52
CA GLU A 82 -4.75 8.07 9.08
C GLU A 82 -3.70 8.42 8.01
N VAL A 83 -3.93 8.01 6.74
CA VAL A 83 -2.94 8.12 5.66
C VAL A 83 -3.50 8.77 4.40
N ASP A 84 -2.59 9.34 3.61
CA ASP A 84 -2.90 9.91 2.30
C ASP A 84 -2.89 8.86 1.19
N VAL A 85 -2.06 7.81 1.35
CA VAL A 85 -1.88 6.75 0.37
C VAL A 85 -1.78 5.39 1.06
N ILE A 86 -2.50 4.39 0.54
CA ILE A 86 -2.38 2.99 0.93
C ILE A 86 -1.76 2.20 -0.23
N PHE A 87 -0.66 1.52 0.05
CA PHE A 87 -0.16 0.47 -0.83
C PHE A 87 -0.68 -0.90 -0.40
N THR A 88 -1.17 -1.68 -1.34
CA THR A 88 -1.53 -3.08 -1.11
C THR A 88 -0.52 -3.99 -1.80
N ALA A 89 0.36 -4.60 -1.01
CA ALA A 89 1.36 -5.59 -1.43
C ALA A 89 0.90 -7.00 -1.05
N THR A 90 -0.26 -7.38 -1.55
CA THR A 90 -1.03 -8.56 -1.11
C THR A 90 -1.29 -9.53 -2.26
N PRO A 91 -1.66 -10.79 -1.97
CA PRO A 91 -2.15 -11.69 -3.00
C PRO A 91 -3.38 -11.14 -3.72
N GLN A 92 -3.62 -11.63 -4.95
CA GLN A 92 -4.79 -11.30 -5.77
C GLN A 92 -6.10 -11.56 -5.01
N GLY A 93 -7.09 -10.71 -5.25
CA GLY A 93 -8.41 -10.77 -4.64
C GLY A 93 -8.52 -10.03 -3.31
N LEU A 94 -7.41 -9.75 -2.61
CA LEU A 94 -7.48 -9.13 -1.29
C LEU A 94 -7.76 -7.63 -1.38
N CYS A 95 -7.07 -6.89 -2.25
CA CYS A 95 -7.34 -5.47 -2.43
C CYS A 95 -8.79 -5.23 -2.86
N ALA A 96 -9.27 -5.98 -3.86
CA ALA A 96 -10.64 -5.92 -4.32
C ALA A 96 -11.68 -6.28 -3.24
N SER A 97 -11.31 -7.09 -2.25
CA SER A 97 -12.23 -7.44 -1.14
C SER A 97 -12.28 -6.38 -0.03
N LEU A 98 -11.31 -5.50 0.05
CA LEU A 98 -11.19 -4.49 1.11
C LEU A 98 -11.64 -3.10 0.66
N VAL A 99 -11.52 -2.78 -0.63
CA VAL A 99 -11.82 -1.45 -1.18
C VAL A 99 -13.31 -1.18 -1.20
N ASN A 100 -13.71 0.04 -0.81
CA ASN A 100 -15.07 0.55 -0.91
C ASN A 100 -15.07 2.07 -1.14
N ASP A 101 -16.24 2.65 -1.42
CA ASP A 101 -16.41 4.08 -1.70
C ASP A 101 -15.92 4.97 -0.54
N GLU A 102 -16.14 4.55 0.70
CA GLU A 102 -15.72 5.31 1.87
C GLU A 102 -14.19 5.42 1.93
N ILE A 103 -13.48 4.33 1.74
CA ILE A 103 -12.02 4.29 1.72
C ILE A 103 -11.50 5.15 0.56
N LEU A 104 -12.03 4.98 -0.66
CA LEU A 104 -11.60 5.72 -1.85
C LEU A 104 -11.87 7.22 -1.75
N SER A 105 -12.88 7.64 -0.97
CA SER A 105 -13.15 9.06 -0.71
C SER A 105 -12.13 9.74 0.21
N LYS A 106 -11.40 8.96 1.01
CA LYS A 106 -10.48 9.46 2.04
C LYS A 106 -9.02 9.34 1.63
N THR A 107 -8.65 8.30 0.91
CA THR A 107 -7.26 7.98 0.62
C THR A 107 -7.09 7.41 -0.79
N LYS A 108 -5.89 7.52 -1.34
CA LYS A 108 -5.53 6.91 -2.62
C LYS A 108 -5.00 5.50 -2.39
N ILE A 109 -5.37 4.57 -3.28
CA ILE A 109 -4.89 3.19 -3.23
C ILE A 109 -3.96 2.93 -4.40
N ILE A 110 -2.79 2.37 -4.09
CA ILE A 110 -1.84 1.85 -5.08
C ILE A 110 -1.75 0.34 -4.88
N ASP A 111 -2.42 -0.39 -5.76
CA ASP A 111 -2.46 -1.85 -5.71
C ASP A 111 -1.32 -2.47 -6.52
N LEU A 112 -0.49 -3.27 -5.86
CA LEU A 112 0.59 -4.01 -6.50
C LEU A 112 0.14 -5.39 -6.99
N SER A 113 -1.10 -5.79 -6.69
CA SER A 113 -1.69 -7.04 -7.17
C SER A 113 -2.17 -6.92 -8.63
N ALA A 114 -2.95 -7.88 -9.06
CA ALA A 114 -3.54 -7.87 -10.39
C ALA A 114 -5.01 -7.43 -10.41
N ASP A 115 -5.60 -7.11 -9.26
CA ASP A 115 -7.04 -6.96 -9.11
C ASP A 115 -7.65 -5.92 -10.07
N PHE A 116 -6.95 -4.81 -10.28
CA PHE A 116 -7.43 -3.72 -11.14
C PHE A 116 -6.64 -3.55 -12.43
N ARG A 117 -5.83 -4.56 -12.80
CA ARG A 117 -4.97 -4.53 -14.00
C ARG A 117 -5.75 -4.73 -15.29
N LEU A 118 -6.70 -5.67 -15.30
CA LEU A 118 -7.48 -6.06 -16.47
C LEU A 118 -8.82 -5.34 -16.47
N LYS A 119 -9.20 -4.80 -17.63
CA LYS A 119 -10.49 -4.09 -17.78
C LYS A 119 -11.70 -5.02 -17.95
N ASP A 120 -11.47 -6.27 -18.36
CA ASP A 120 -12.51 -7.28 -18.51
C ASP A 120 -12.49 -8.23 -17.30
N VAL A 121 -13.59 -8.23 -16.55
CA VAL A 121 -13.79 -9.07 -15.36
C VAL A 121 -13.72 -10.55 -15.70
N ASN A 122 -14.31 -10.97 -16.83
CA ASN A 122 -14.32 -12.37 -17.22
C ASN A 122 -12.91 -12.88 -17.52
N VAL A 123 -12.08 -12.01 -18.15
CA VAL A 123 -10.68 -12.32 -18.41
C VAL A 123 -9.91 -12.43 -17.10
N TYR A 124 -10.13 -11.52 -16.15
CA TYR A 124 -9.52 -11.59 -14.81
C TYR A 124 -9.87 -12.92 -14.13
N GLU A 125 -11.15 -13.26 -14.05
CA GLU A 125 -11.63 -14.47 -13.37
C GLU A 125 -11.14 -15.73 -14.06
N GLN A 126 -11.05 -15.73 -15.39
CA GLN A 126 -10.50 -16.84 -16.15
C GLN A 126 -9.01 -17.07 -15.84
N TRP A 127 -8.21 -16.01 -15.76
CA TRP A 127 -6.76 -16.11 -15.53
C TRP A 127 -6.41 -16.40 -14.08
N TYR A 128 -7.01 -15.66 -13.13
CA TYR A 128 -6.66 -15.75 -11.71
C TYR A 128 -7.48 -16.80 -10.96
N LYS A 129 -8.55 -17.35 -11.56
CA LYS A 129 -9.46 -18.34 -10.95
C LYS A 129 -10.09 -17.83 -9.65
N LEU A 130 -10.36 -16.55 -9.59
CA LEU A 130 -10.95 -15.83 -8.47
C LEU A 130 -12.08 -14.94 -8.97
N GLU A 131 -13.17 -14.88 -8.21
CA GLU A 131 -14.25 -13.91 -8.42
C GLU A 131 -13.75 -12.50 -8.09
N HIS A 132 -13.96 -11.54 -8.98
CA HIS A 132 -13.60 -10.15 -8.73
C HIS A 132 -14.57 -9.47 -7.77
N LYS A 133 -14.11 -9.06 -6.58
CA LYS A 133 -14.98 -8.56 -5.51
C LYS A 133 -15.39 -7.07 -5.65
N ALA A 134 -14.73 -6.31 -6.51
CA ALA A 134 -14.99 -4.89 -6.71
C ALA A 134 -14.96 -4.47 -8.19
N PRO A 135 -15.77 -5.11 -9.07
CA PRO A 135 -15.74 -4.84 -10.50
C PRO A 135 -16.14 -3.40 -10.86
N GLN A 136 -16.91 -2.72 -10.02
CA GLN A 136 -17.35 -1.34 -10.22
C GLN A 136 -16.19 -0.33 -10.33
N TYR A 137 -15.03 -0.60 -9.70
CA TYR A 137 -13.88 0.31 -9.70
C TYR A 137 -12.89 0.05 -10.86
N ILE A 138 -13.05 -1.02 -11.62
CA ILE A 138 -12.12 -1.39 -12.70
C ILE A 138 -11.98 -0.28 -13.75
N ASN A 139 -13.08 0.39 -14.08
CA ASN A 139 -13.06 1.44 -15.11
C ASN A 139 -12.31 2.69 -14.67
N GLU A 140 -12.34 3.03 -13.38
CA GLU A 140 -11.68 4.17 -12.80
C GLU A 140 -10.20 3.89 -12.53
N ALA A 141 -9.86 2.63 -12.29
CA ALA A 141 -8.50 2.22 -12.00
C ALA A 141 -7.58 2.47 -13.20
N VAL A 142 -6.40 3.02 -12.93
CA VAL A 142 -5.37 3.26 -13.94
C VAL A 142 -4.25 2.25 -13.78
N TYR A 143 -4.06 1.41 -14.79
CA TYR A 143 -2.88 0.54 -14.85
C TYR A 143 -1.72 1.28 -15.50
N GLY A 144 -0.70 1.57 -14.73
CA GLY A 144 0.41 2.36 -15.18
C GLY A 144 1.77 1.85 -14.74
N LEU A 145 2.75 2.03 -15.62
CA LEU A 145 4.17 1.93 -15.31
C LEU A 145 4.74 3.33 -15.48
N CYS A 146 4.89 4.05 -14.36
CA CYS A 146 5.17 5.48 -14.35
C CYS A 146 6.48 5.85 -15.06
N GLU A 147 7.44 4.93 -15.12
CA GLU A 147 8.72 5.10 -15.80
C GLU A 147 8.59 5.16 -17.33
N ILE A 148 7.59 4.46 -17.87
CA ILE A 148 7.39 4.35 -19.34
C ILE A 148 6.23 5.23 -19.79
N LYS A 149 5.15 5.28 -18.99
CA LYS A 149 3.93 6.02 -19.33
C LYS A 149 3.66 7.09 -18.28
N ARG A 150 3.99 8.33 -18.60
CA ARG A 150 3.54 9.48 -17.80
C ARG A 150 2.10 9.80 -18.16
N TYR A 151 1.15 9.24 -17.44
CA TYR A 151 -0.24 9.64 -17.57
C TYR A 151 -0.45 10.96 -16.82
N LYS A 152 -1.08 11.93 -17.48
CA LYS A 152 -1.39 13.25 -16.89
C LYS A 152 -2.45 13.19 -15.77
N ASN A 153 -3.06 12.02 -15.52
CA ASN A 153 -4.22 11.86 -14.66
C ASN A 153 -4.02 10.74 -13.60
N TYR A 154 -2.85 10.62 -13.02
CA TYR A 154 -2.68 9.89 -11.75
C TYR A 154 -3.13 10.80 -10.60
N CYS A 155 -4.41 11.06 -10.50
CA CYS A 155 -4.99 11.85 -9.42
C CYS A 155 -5.97 11.03 -8.62
#